data_23df0d5073bbf6a76f1b1fcda4aa6629
#
_entry.id   23df0d5073bbf6a76f1b1fcda4aa6629
#
_cell.length_a   1.000
_cell.length_b   1.000
_cell.length_c   1.000
_cell.angle_alpha   90.00
_cell.angle_beta   90.00
_cell.angle_gamma   90.00
#
_symmetry.space_group_name_H-M   'P 1'
#
loop_
_entity.id
_entity.type
_entity.pdbx_description
1 polymer ?
#
loop_
_entity_poly.entity_id
_entity_poly.type
_entity_poly.pdbx_seq_one_letter_code
_entity_poly.pdbx_strand_id
1 'polypeptide(L)'
;MLTYELDAKNSRSLYEQLYQAIRSDIELARLDAGSKLPSKRTLAQHLGISVITVESAYRQLAAEGYIEAKERRGYFVNELPSVQAHDMSAGSERSEHQLNAEAAARQIDPVRLSVSSVPSIQATPLLADFSGNDRSGDQFPFHIWAKTVRRTLSEASKGLLLRTAHDNRGSEELRAAIVQHLAHFRGLEASPEQIVIGAGAQDLYGVLVQLLGRERTFAVENPGYPALRAHYELSGAHVVGIPVDESGLDVATLRASKASIAHCSPAHQFPTGSVMSAVRRHELLDLVREASKQDTFRNAERPDVKDRPLKRYIIEDDYDSEFRMRGRPIPPLFMQDTQGSVIYMNTFTRSLGSVFRIAYMVLPPQLLTAFNERFMARACMVGALEQLELARFITS
;
A
#
# COMPACT_ATOMS: atom_id res chain seq x y z
N MET A 1 19.98 -23.95 -18.75
CA MET A 1 18.58 -23.80 -19.22
C MET A 1 17.70 -23.86 -17.98
N LEU A 2 16.68 -23.00 -17.86
CA LEU A 2 15.85 -22.97 -16.65
C LEU A 2 14.97 -24.22 -16.58
N THR A 3 15.05 -24.95 -15.47
CA THR A 3 14.29 -26.18 -15.25
C THR A 3 13.53 -26.05 -13.94
N TYR A 4 12.19 -26.16 -14.00
CA TYR A 4 11.31 -26.05 -12.86
C TYR A 4 10.35 -27.23 -12.83
N GLU A 5 10.11 -27.78 -11.66
CA GLU A 5 9.08 -28.78 -11.45
C GLU A 5 7.72 -28.07 -11.32
N LEU A 6 6.87 -28.24 -12.32
CA LEU A 6 5.54 -27.66 -12.37
C LEU A 6 4.49 -28.75 -12.26
N ASP A 7 3.61 -28.66 -11.27
CA ASP A 7 2.55 -29.64 -11.03
C ASP A 7 1.19 -29.13 -11.51
N ALA A 8 0.62 -29.79 -12.53
CA ALA A 8 -0.69 -29.48 -13.06
C ALA A 8 -1.86 -29.78 -12.09
N LYS A 9 -1.61 -30.58 -11.05
CA LYS A 9 -2.61 -30.91 -10.01
C LYS A 9 -2.58 -29.96 -8.82
N ASN A 10 -1.61 -29.05 -8.78
CA ASN A 10 -1.51 -28.04 -7.71
C ASN A 10 -2.70 -27.07 -7.80
N SER A 11 -3.11 -26.50 -6.67
CA SER A 11 -4.14 -25.45 -6.61
C SER A 11 -3.74 -24.17 -7.36
N ARG A 12 -2.44 -23.94 -7.60
CA ARG A 12 -1.90 -22.81 -8.38
C ARG A 12 -1.74 -23.20 -9.85
N SER A 13 -2.11 -22.29 -10.74
CA SER A 13 -1.96 -22.48 -12.19
C SER A 13 -0.48 -22.63 -12.60
N LEU A 14 -0.20 -23.34 -13.70
CA LEU A 14 1.18 -23.56 -14.18
C LEU A 14 1.94 -22.27 -14.47
N TYR A 15 1.26 -21.21 -14.97
CA TYR A 15 1.92 -19.91 -15.19
C TYR A 15 2.34 -19.24 -13.89
N GLU A 16 1.55 -19.42 -12.85
CA GLU A 16 1.80 -18.89 -11.53
C GLU A 16 2.98 -19.56 -10.85
N GLN A 17 3.05 -20.88 -10.95
CA GLN A 17 4.18 -21.65 -10.45
C GLN A 17 5.47 -21.24 -11.17
N LEU A 18 5.43 -21.09 -12.50
CA LEU A 18 6.55 -20.63 -13.31
C LEU A 18 6.96 -19.20 -12.96
N TYR A 19 6.00 -18.29 -12.80
CA TYR A 19 6.25 -16.92 -12.40
C TYR A 19 6.95 -16.85 -11.03
N GLN A 20 6.44 -17.59 -10.02
CA GLN A 20 7.02 -17.63 -8.68
C GLN A 20 8.45 -18.21 -8.68
N ALA A 21 8.68 -19.26 -9.47
CA ALA A 21 9.98 -19.88 -9.56
C ALA A 21 11.03 -18.95 -10.17
N ILE A 22 10.72 -18.29 -11.29
CA ILE A 22 11.64 -17.36 -11.94
C ILE A 22 11.86 -16.13 -11.04
N ARG A 23 10.81 -15.59 -10.43
CA ARG A 23 10.89 -14.48 -9.49
C ARG A 23 11.83 -14.80 -8.33
N SER A 24 11.64 -15.96 -7.69
CA SER A 24 12.49 -16.41 -6.58
C SER A 24 13.95 -16.55 -7.00
N ASP A 25 14.20 -17.06 -8.22
CA ASP A 25 15.58 -17.18 -8.72
C ASP A 25 16.25 -15.85 -8.99
N ILE A 26 15.47 -14.82 -9.39
CA ILE A 26 15.97 -13.45 -9.53
C ILE A 26 16.23 -12.83 -8.15
N GLU A 27 15.28 -12.94 -7.21
CA GLU A 27 15.41 -12.39 -5.85
C GLU A 27 16.55 -13.02 -5.04
N LEU A 28 16.82 -14.30 -5.27
CA LEU A 28 17.94 -15.03 -4.63
C LEU A 28 19.26 -14.93 -5.41
N ALA A 29 19.33 -14.06 -6.43
CA ALA A 29 20.49 -13.90 -7.30
C ALA A 29 20.99 -15.22 -7.94
N ARG A 30 20.12 -16.18 -8.20
CA ARG A 30 20.41 -17.38 -8.98
C ARG A 30 20.37 -17.13 -10.48
N LEU A 31 19.66 -16.07 -10.87
CA LEU A 31 19.67 -15.50 -12.21
C LEU A 31 20.35 -14.14 -12.14
N ASP A 32 21.51 -14.02 -12.79
CA ASP A 32 22.31 -12.82 -12.77
C ASP A 32 21.59 -11.66 -13.44
N ALA A 33 21.74 -10.45 -12.90
CA ALA A 33 21.28 -9.21 -13.52
C ALA A 33 21.88 -9.06 -14.93
N GLY A 34 21.08 -8.60 -15.87
CA GLY A 34 21.44 -8.49 -17.28
C GLY A 34 21.46 -9.81 -18.05
N SER A 35 21.26 -10.94 -17.38
CA SER A 35 21.21 -12.25 -18.05
C SER A 35 19.98 -12.37 -18.94
N LYS A 36 20.14 -13.04 -20.08
CA LYS A 36 19.07 -13.24 -21.05
C LYS A 36 18.24 -14.47 -20.70
N LEU A 37 16.94 -14.32 -20.55
CA LEU A 37 16.02 -15.43 -20.40
C LEU A 37 15.80 -16.20 -21.72
N PRO A 38 15.49 -17.50 -21.64
CA PRO A 38 15.11 -18.29 -22.82
C PRO A 38 13.92 -17.68 -23.57
N SER A 39 13.84 -17.91 -24.87
CA SER A 39 12.66 -17.48 -25.62
C SER A 39 11.40 -18.20 -25.11
N LYS A 40 10.24 -17.56 -25.20
CA LYS A 40 8.95 -18.14 -24.78
C LYS A 40 8.73 -19.54 -25.37
N ARG A 41 9.06 -19.73 -26.64
CA ARG A 41 8.92 -21.03 -27.33
C ARG A 41 9.91 -22.07 -26.80
N THR A 42 11.16 -21.68 -26.61
CA THR A 42 12.22 -22.55 -26.12
C THR A 42 11.93 -23.03 -24.69
N LEU A 43 11.51 -22.11 -23.81
CA LEU A 43 11.18 -22.48 -22.43
C LEU A 43 9.92 -23.35 -22.35
N ALA A 44 8.89 -23.03 -23.13
CA ALA A 44 7.67 -23.81 -23.19
C ALA A 44 7.93 -25.26 -23.64
N GLN A 45 8.75 -25.42 -24.68
CA GLN A 45 9.15 -26.74 -25.17
C GLN A 45 9.96 -27.52 -24.11
N HIS A 46 10.90 -26.86 -23.44
CA HIS A 46 11.74 -27.48 -22.42
C HIS A 46 10.94 -27.95 -21.19
N LEU A 47 9.98 -27.15 -20.74
CA LEU A 47 9.15 -27.44 -19.56
C LEU A 47 7.89 -28.28 -19.89
N GLY A 48 7.62 -28.57 -21.16
CA GLY A 48 6.44 -29.33 -21.57
C GLY A 48 5.11 -28.59 -21.33
N ILE A 49 5.11 -27.25 -21.37
CA ILE A 49 3.93 -26.41 -21.13
C ILE A 49 3.58 -25.55 -22.34
N SER A 50 2.41 -24.88 -22.30
CA SER A 50 1.99 -24.02 -23.41
C SER A 50 2.84 -22.74 -23.50
N VAL A 51 3.04 -22.23 -24.75
CA VAL A 51 3.72 -20.94 -24.98
C VAL A 51 2.96 -19.79 -24.29
N ILE A 52 1.63 -19.89 -24.24
CA ILE A 52 0.77 -18.89 -23.57
C ILE A 52 1.06 -18.84 -22.07
N THR A 53 1.30 -20.01 -21.43
CA THR A 53 1.68 -20.10 -20.01
C THR A 53 2.98 -19.34 -19.74
N VAL A 54 4.02 -19.58 -20.56
CA VAL A 54 5.30 -18.85 -20.42
C VAL A 54 5.14 -17.37 -20.73
N GLU A 55 4.35 -17.03 -21.74
CA GLU A 55 4.08 -15.63 -22.10
C GLU A 55 3.39 -14.89 -20.96
N SER A 56 2.42 -15.51 -20.29
CA SER A 56 1.73 -14.92 -19.16
C SER A 56 2.68 -14.69 -17.96
N ALA A 57 3.55 -15.66 -17.66
CA ALA A 57 4.57 -15.53 -16.63
C ALA A 57 5.57 -14.39 -16.94
N TYR A 58 6.07 -14.33 -18.17
CA TYR A 58 7.01 -13.28 -18.59
C TYR A 58 6.37 -11.90 -18.63
N ARG A 59 5.10 -11.81 -19.03
CA ARG A 59 4.36 -10.55 -19.01
C ARG A 59 4.21 -10.01 -17.58
N GLN A 60 3.91 -10.90 -16.63
CA GLN A 60 3.82 -10.55 -15.22
C GLN A 60 5.17 -10.09 -14.66
N LEU A 61 6.24 -10.85 -14.91
CA LEU A 61 7.59 -10.48 -14.49
C LEU A 61 8.04 -9.14 -15.09
N ALA A 62 7.67 -8.86 -16.34
CA ALA A 62 7.98 -7.59 -16.99
C ALA A 62 7.13 -6.44 -16.43
N ALA A 63 5.85 -6.65 -16.13
CA ALA A 63 4.98 -5.66 -15.52
C ALA A 63 5.44 -5.28 -14.11
N GLU A 64 6.03 -6.23 -13.37
CA GLU A 64 6.60 -6.00 -12.05
C GLU A 64 8.04 -5.48 -12.07
N GLY A 65 8.66 -5.42 -13.26
CA GLY A 65 10.02 -4.91 -13.44
C GLY A 65 11.13 -5.87 -13.02
N TYR A 66 10.86 -7.18 -12.87
CA TYR A 66 11.90 -8.20 -12.66
C TYR A 66 12.70 -8.47 -13.92
N ILE A 67 12.04 -8.34 -15.09
CA ILE A 67 12.67 -8.50 -16.40
C ILE A 67 12.26 -7.37 -17.32
N GLU A 68 13.10 -7.10 -18.33
CA GLU A 68 12.87 -6.12 -19.37
C GLU A 68 12.75 -6.79 -20.74
N ALA A 69 11.75 -6.39 -21.53
CA ALA A 69 11.60 -6.84 -22.91
C ALA A 69 12.39 -5.89 -23.84
N LYS A 70 13.48 -6.38 -24.45
CA LYS A 70 14.23 -5.62 -25.48
C LYS A 70 13.77 -6.03 -26.86
N GLU A 71 13.35 -5.05 -27.65
CA GLU A 71 12.83 -5.28 -29.01
C GLU A 71 13.80 -6.12 -29.84
N ARG A 72 13.28 -7.21 -30.47
CA ARG A 72 14.04 -8.19 -31.30
C ARG A 72 15.18 -8.93 -30.57
N ARG A 73 15.45 -8.63 -29.29
CA ARG A 73 16.54 -9.24 -28.50
C ARG A 73 16.05 -10.23 -27.45
N GLY A 74 14.79 -10.10 -26.98
CA GLY A 74 14.17 -10.98 -25.99
C GLY A 74 14.04 -10.36 -24.61
N TYR A 75 13.96 -11.20 -23.56
CA TYR A 75 13.77 -10.77 -22.18
C TYR A 75 15.09 -10.86 -21.41
N PHE A 76 15.35 -9.88 -20.57
CA PHE A 76 16.57 -9.77 -19.76
C PHE A 76 16.20 -9.52 -18.30
N VAL A 77 16.96 -10.07 -17.36
CA VAL A 77 16.79 -9.86 -15.93
C VAL A 77 17.25 -8.45 -15.55
N ASN A 78 16.43 -7.72 -14.82
CA ASN A 78 16.80 -6.41 -14.30
C ASN A 78 17.72 -6.55 -13.07
N GLU A 79 18.56 -5.55 -12.84
CA GLU A 79 19.36 -5.46 -11.63
C GLU A 79 18.45 -5.09 -10.45
N LEU A 80 18.38 -6.00 -9.47
CA LEU A 80 17.73 -5.71 -8.20
C LEU A 80 18.80 -5.23 -7.21
N PRO A 81 18.51 -4.24 -6.33
CA PRO A 81 19.44 -3.84 -5.29
C PRO A 81 19.80 -5.07 -4.44
N SER A 82 21.06 -5.47 -4.49
CA SER A 82 21.52 -6.64 -3.73
C SER A 82 21.64 -6.29 -2.25
N VAL A 83 21.14 -7.17 -1.39
CA VAL A 83 21.44 -7.15 0.05
C VAL A 83 22.89 -7.60 0.24
N GLN A 84 23.85 -6.80 -0.21
CA GLN A 84 25.26 -7.02 0.13
C GLN A 84 25.63 -6.13 1.31
N ALA A 85 26.19 -6.78 2.34
CA ALA A 85 26.89 -6.11 3.41
C ALA A 85 28.01 -5.25 2.78
N HIS A 86 27.81 -3.94 2.74
CA HIS A 86 28.87 -3.04 2.32
C HIS A 86 29.93 -2.99 3.41
N ASP A 87 31.08 -3.54 3.08
CA ASP A 87 32.36 -3.29 3.75
C ASP A 87 32.60 -1.77 3.79
N MET A 88 32.81 -1.27 4.99
CA MET A 88 33.17 0.11 5.24
C MET A 88 34.61 0.34 4.83
N SER A 89 34.87 0.80 3.62
CA SER A 89 36.12 1.52 3.34
C SER A 89 36.01 2.47 2.16
N ALA A 90 36.30 3.71 2.51
CA ALA A 90 36.93 4.78 1.71
C ALA A 90 36.04 5.62 0.76
N GLY A 91 36.16 6.92 0.98
CA GLY A 91 36.24 7.90 -0.10
C GLY A 91 35.27 9.07 0.02
N SER A 92 35.72 10.07 0.79
CA SER A 92 35.14 11.40 0.74
C SER A 92 35.29 12.03 -0.64
N GLU A 93 34.19 12.54 -1.18
CA GLU A 93 34.27 13.78 -1.98
C GLU A 93 32.98 14.57 -1.80
N ARG A 94 33.16 15.76 -1.23
CA ARG A 94 32.12 16.76 -1.00
C ARG A 94 31.80 17.43 -2.34
N SER A 95 30.53 17.55 -2.67
CA SER A 95 30.05 18.59 -3.56
C SER A 95 28.95 19.37 -2.84
N GLU A 96 29.33 20.57 -2.43
CA GLU A 96 28.45 21.57 -1.82
C GLU A 96 27.52 22.13 -2.93
N HIS A 97 26.23 21.87 -2.80
CA HIS A 97 25.22 22.78 -3.32
C HIS A 97 24.36 23.26 -2.16
N GLN A 98 24.76 24.44 -1.69
CA GLN A 98 23.92 25.28 -0.82
C GLN A 98 22.63 25.60 -1.56
N LEU A 99 21.53 25.08 -1.08
CA LEU A 99 20.20 25.62 -1.37
C LEU A 99 19.72 26.36 -0.15
N ASN A 100 19.62 27.67 -0.30
CA ASN A 100 19.12 28.63 0.65
C ASN A 100 17.80 28.18 1.28
N ALA A 101 17.84 27.90 2.57
CA ALA A 101 16.66 27.71 3.41
C ALA A 101 16.35 29.04 4.11
N GLU A 102 15.78 29.98 3.38
CA GLU A 102 14.99 31.06 3.95
C GLU A 102 13.51 30.77 3.74
N ALA A 103 12.96 29.93 4.60
CA ALA A 103 11.53 29.81 4.77
C ALA A 103 11.07 30.80 5.82
N ALA A 104 10.50 31.88 5.33
CA ALA A 104 9.81 32.87 6.15
C ALA A 104 8.80 32.19 7.09
N ALA A 105 8.98 32.41 8.38
CA ALA A 105 7.95 32.19 9.40
C ALA A 105 6.75 33.10 9.07
N ARG A 106 5.75 32.55 8.40
CA ARG A 106 4.45 33.22 8.27
C ARG A 106 3.68 32.99 9.56
N GLN A 107 3.51 34.03 10.33
CA GLN A 107 2.50 34.11 11.37
C GLN A 107 1.15 33.77 10.77
N ILE A 108 0.48 32.80 11.37
CA ILE A 108 -0.88 32.44 11.01
C ILE A 108 -1.79 33.48 11.64
N ASP A 109 -2.19 34.47 10.85
CA ASP A 109 -3.31 35.29 11.20
C ASP A 109 -4.59 34.45 11.24
N PRO A 110 -5.47 34.63 12.23
CA PRO A 110 -6.71 33.91 12.29
C PRO A 110 -7.53 34.24 11.04
N VAL A 111 -7.67 33.26 10.13
CA VAL A 111 -8.47 33.41 8.91
C VAL A 111 -9.90 33.72 9.31
N ARG A 112 -10.31 34.98 9.16
CA ARG A 112 -11.74 35.32 9.09
C ARG A 112 -12.31 34.62 7.88
N LEU A 113 -13.04 33.54 8.13
CA LEU A 113 -13.89 32.90 7.14
C LEU A 113 -14.98 33.87 6.72
N SER A 114 -14.69 34.77 5.77
CA SER A 114 -15.72 35.38 4.98
C SER A 114 -16.31 34.27 4.12
N VAL A 115 -17.50 33.81 4.50
CA VAL A 115 -18.33 32.96 3.65
C VAL A 115 -18.73 33.81 2.45
N SER A 116 -17.84 33.96 1.49
CA SER A 116 -18.20 34.43 0.16
C SER A 116 -19.10 33.37 -0.43
N SER A 117 -20.33 33.74 -0.72
CA SER A 117 -21.26 32.93 -1.50
C SER A 117 -20.50 32.35 -2.70
N VAL A 118 -20.32 31.02 -2.69
CA VAL A 118 -19.75 30.29 -3.84
C VAL A 118 -20.63 30.68 -5.04
N PRO A 119 -20.09 31.30 -6.11
CA PRO A 119 -20.88 31.55 -7.29
C PRO A 119 -21.41 30.20 -7.77
N SER A 120 -22.73 30.09 -7.97
CA SER A 120 -23.29 28.94 -8.65
C SER A 120 -22.76 28.94 -10.08
N ILE A 121 -21.71 28.18 -10.30
CA ILE A 121 -21.22 27.90 -11.65
C ILE A 121 -22.37 27.14 -12.32
N GLN A 122 -23.03 27.78 -13.26
CA GLN A 122 -23.96 27.06 -14.15
C GLN A 122 -23.14 25.95 -14.81
N ALA A 123 -23.33 24.74 -14.34
CA ALA A 123 -22.63 23.58 -14.85
C ALA A 123 -23.04 23.40 -16.31
N THR A 124 -22.13 23.70 -17.24
CA THR A 124 -22.27 23.24 -18.62
C THR A 124 -22.40 21.73 -18.57
N PRO A 125 -23.43 21.12 -19.19
CA PRO A 125 -23.57 19.67 -19.17
C PRO A 125 -22.32 19.03 -19.76
N LEU A 126 -21.56 18.32 -18.93
CA LEU A 126 -20.37 17.59 -19.36
C LEU A 126 -20.84 16.32 -20.09
N LEU A 127 -20.15 15.97 -21.18
CA LEU A 127 -20.37 14.69 -21.86
C LEU A 127 -20.02 13.51 -20.97
N ALA A 128 -18.97 13.67 -20.14
CA ALA A 128 -18.57 12.75 -19.09
C ALA A 128 -17.83 13.51 -17.98
N ASP A 129 -18.08 13.17 -16.74
CA ASP A 129 -17.39 13.72 -15.56
C ASP A 129 -16.47 12.66 -14.98
N PHE A 130 -15.16 12.89 -15.07
CA PHE A 130 -14.12 12.04 -14.49
C PHE A 130 -13.55 12.59 -13.17
N SER A 131 -14.07 13.71 -12.67
CA SER A 131 -13.60 14.36 -11.44
C SER A 131 -14.17 13.75 -10.17
N GLY A 132 -15.32 13.06 -10.27
CA GLY A 132 -16.06 12.52 -9.15
C GLY A 132 -15.80 11.03 -8.89
N ASN A 133 -16.15 10.62 -7.67
CA ASN A 133 -16.26 9.20 -7.32
C ASN A 133 -17.68 8.66 -7.60
N ASP A 134 -18.51 9.44 -8.31
CA ASP A 134 -19.86 9.05 -8.62
C ASP A 134 -19.86 7.91 -9.64
N ARG A 135 -20.21 6.73 -9.16
CA ARG A 135 -20.52 5.60 -10.01
C ARG A 135 -21.93 5.73 -10.54
N SER A 136 -22.14 5.39 -11.78
CA SER A 136 -23.50 5.17 -12.27
C SER A 136 -24.18 4.15 -11.35
N GLY A 137 -25.31 4.51 -10.75
CA GLY A 137 -26.03 3.70 -9.78
C GLY A 137 -26.32 2.26 -10.23
N ASP A 138 -26.25 1.99 -11.53
CA ASP A 138 -26.49 0.69 -12.17
C ASP A 138 -25.42 -0.38 -11.85
N GLN A 139 -24.25 0.01 -11.34
CA GLN A 139 -23.15 -0.93 -11.07
C GLN A 139 -23.14 -1.47 -9.62
N PHE A 140 -23.87 -0.82 -8.68
CA PHE A 140 -23.94 -1.30 -7.32
C PHE A 140 -25.03 -2.37 -7.20
N PRO A 141 -24.76 -3.56 -6.61
CA PRO A 141 -25.71 -4.66 -6.52
C PRO A 141 -26.78 -4.42 -5.43
N PHE A 142 -27.62 -3.41 -5.62
CA PHE A 142 -28.63 -2.98 -4.65
C PHE A 142 -29.54 -4.10 -4.14
N HIS A 143 -29.90 -5.06 -4.99
CA HIS A 143 -30.78 -6.16 -4.60
C HIS A 143 -30.11 -7.10 -3.58
N ILE A 144 -28.79 -7.38 -3.76
CA ILE A 144 -28.01 -8.20 -2.82
C ILE A 144 -27.83 -7.43 -1.52
N TRP A 145 -27.44 -6.16 -1.62
CA TRP A 145 -27.27 -5.29 -0.45
C TRP A 145 -28.56 -5.17 0.35
N ALA A 146 -29.70 -4.85 -0.28
CA ALA A 146 -31.00 -4.74 0.39
C ALA A 146 -31.45 -6.05 1.07
N LYS A 147 -31.12 -7.21 0.47
CA LYS A 147 -31.34 -8.51 1.10
C LYS A 147 -30.46 -8.68 2.34
N THR A 148 -29.18 -8.31 2.24
CA THR A 148 -28.22 -8.39 3.35
C THR A 148 -28.64 -7.48 4.50
N VAL A 149 -29.05 -6.24 4.23
CA VAL A 149 -29.55 -5.29 5.25
C VAL A 149 -30.75 -5.87 6.00
N ARG A 150 -31.77 -6.35 5.27
CA ARG A 150 -32.97 -6.97 5.89
C ARG A 150 -32.60 -8.16 6.75
N ARG A 151 -31.73 -9.02 6.27
CA ARG A 151 -31.26 -10.18 7.03
C ARG A 151 -30.51 -9.74 8.28
N THR A 152 -29.63 -8.74 8.17
CA THR A 152 -28.86 -8.22 9.31
C THR A 152 -29.79 -7.65 10.38
N LEU A 153 -30.79 -6.84 9.99
CA LEU A 153 -31.76 -6.27 10.94
C LEU A 153 -32.61 -7.35 11.62
N SER A 154 -32.93 -8.45 10.93
CA SER A 154 -33.76 -9.53 11.52
C SER A 154 -32.98 -10.48 12.42
N GLU A 155 -31.68 -10.70 12.15
CA GLU A 155 -30.87 -11.69 12.85
C GLU A 155 -29.95 -11.08 13.91
N ALA A 156 -29.61 -9.78 13.81
CA ALA A 156 -28.71 -9.15 14.75
C ALA A 156 -29.36 -9.02 16.14
N SER A 157 -28.75 -9.64 17.12
CA SER A 157 -29.16 -9.45 18.51
C SER A 157 -28.80 -8.04 18.99
N LYS A 158 -29.63 -7.46 19.88
CA LYS A 158 -29.33 -6.18 20.53
C LYS A 158 -27.97 -6.22 21.23
N GLY A 159 -27.60 -7.33 21.84
CA GLY A 159 -26.32 -7.50 22.54
C GLY A 159 -25.13 -7.47 21.59
N LEU A 160 -25.26 -7.97 20.36
CA LEU A 160 -24.19 -7.94 19.37
C LEU A 160 -23.93 -6.49 18.92
N LEU A 161 -24.97 -5.73 18.59
CA LEU A 161 -24.86 -4.33 18.18
C LEU A 161 -24.24 -3.44 19.28
N LEU A 162 -24.54 -3.71 20.53
CA LEU A 162 -23.98 -2.96 21.66
C LEU A 162 -22.49 -3.32 21.93
N ARG A 163 -22.08 -4.57 21.71
CA ARG A 163 -20.68 -5.00 21.93
C ARG A 163 -19.71 -4.39 20.93
N THR A 164 -20.09 -4.29 19.67
CA THR A 164 -19.22 -3.76 18.62
C THR A 164 -18.90 -2.28 18.80
N ALA A 165 -19.72 -1.54 19.52
CA ALA A 165 -19.48 -0.13 19.81
C ALA A 165 -18.27 0.15 20.72
N HIS A 166 -17.74 -0.85 21.42
CA HIS A 166 -16.64 -0.68 22.38
C HIS A 166 -15.27 -1.14 21.86
N ASP A 167 -15.20 -1.83 20.72
CA ASP A 167 -13.90 -2.23 20.15
C ASP A 167 -13.25 -1.07 19.39
N ASN A 168 -12.06 -0.66 19.82
CA ASN A 168 -11.31 0.45 19.20
C ASN A 168 -10.81 0.15 17.79
N ARG A 169 -10.79 -1.12 17.39
CA ARG A 169 -10.40 -1.58 16.04
C ARG A 169 -11.58 -1.90 15.13
N GLY A 170 -12.79 -1.87 15.64
CA GLY A 170 -14.01 -2.29 14.95
C GLY A 170 -14.41 -3.73 15.26
N SER A 171 -15.55 -4.16 14.73
CA SER A 171 -16.15 -5.46 15.06
C SER A 171 -15.25 -6.63 14.64
N GLU A 172 -15.23 -7.68 15.45
CA GLU A 172 -14.48 -8.90 15.17
C GLU A 172 -14.98 -9.56 13.88
N GLU A 173 -16.28 -9.55 13.66
CA GLU A 173 -16.91 -10.14 12.47
C GLU A 173 -16.41 -9.46 11.19
N LEU A 174 -16.35 -8.12 11.16
CA LEU A 174 -15.85 -7.43 9.97
C LEU A 174 -14.35 -7.60 9.81
N ARG A 175 -13.57 -7.58 10.89
CA ARG A 175 -12.13 -7.83 10.83
C ARG A 175 -11.82 -9.22 10.29
N ALA A 176 -12.55 -10.25 10.72
CA ALA A 176 -12.41 -11.62 10.21
C ALA A 176 -12.81 -11.72 8.73
N ALA A 177 -13.91 -11.05 8.32
CA ALA A 177 -14.34 -11.01 6.94
C ALA A 177 -13.30 -10.30 6.03
N ILE A 178 -12.69 -9.22 6.50
CA ILE A 178 -11.62 -8.50 5.79
C ILE A 178 -10.39 -9.41 5.60
N VAL A 179 -9.99 -10.17 6.61
CA VAL A 179 -8.87 -11.12 6.50
C VAL A 179 -9.14 -12.17 5.40
N GLN A 180 -10.35 -12.74 5.36
CA GLN A 180 -10.72 -13.69 4.30
C GLN A 180 -10.73 -13.02 2.92
N HIS A 181 -11.24 -11.80 2.82
CA HIS A 181 -11.25 -11.01 1.59
C HIS A 181 -9.82 -10.74 1.10
N LEU A 182 -8.91 -10.30 1.97
CA LEU A 182 -7.50 -10.07 1.64
C LEU A 182 -6.78 -11.34 1.17
N ALA A 183 -6.99 -12.45 1.85
CA ALA A 183 -6.42 -13.74 1.44
C ALA A 183 -6.89 -14.14 0.05
N HIS A 184 -8.18 -13.97 -0.25
CA HIS A 184 -8.76 -14.34 -1.54
C HIS A 184 -8.38 -13.40 -2.68
N PHE A 185 -8.45 -12.08 -2.47
CA PHE A 185 -8.24 -11.08 -3.53
C PHE A 185 -6.79 -10.66 -3.70
N ARG A 186 -6.01 -10.61 -2.61
CA ARG A 186 -4.62 -10.12 -2.62
C ARG A 186 -3.59 -11.20 -2.31
N GLY A 187 -4.03 -12.38 -1.82
CA GLY A 187 -3.13 -13.39 -1.29
C GLY A 187 -2.40 -12.91 -0.02
N LEU A 188 -2.91 -11.87 0.64
CA LEU A 188 -2.32 -11.26 1.83
C LEU A 188 -2.83 -12.00 3.06
N GLU A 189 -1.91 -12.57 3.84
CA GLU A 189 -2.19 -13.22 5.10
C GLU A 189 -2.05 -12.21 6.24
N ALA A 190 -3.09 -12.11 7.06
CA ALA A 190 -3.12 -11.28 8.26
C ALA A 190 -3.99 -11.94 9.33
N SER A 191 -3.88 -11.49 10.57
CA SER A 191 -4.81 -11.89 11.63
C SER A 191 -5.87 -10.80 11.89
N PRO A 192 -7.05 -11.14 12.38
CA PRO A 192 -8.07 -10.14 12.73
C PRO A 192 -7.59 -9.08 13.72
N GLU A 193 -6.60 -9.42 14.56
CA GLU A 193 -6.00 -8.50 15.53
C GLU A 193 -5.20 -7.38 14.86
N GLN A 194 -4.69 -7.61 13.66
CA GLN A 194 -3.94 -6.62 12.88
C GLN A 194 -4.83 -5.60 12.16
N ILE A 195 -6.12 -5.92 12.00
CA ILE A 195 -7.07 -5.08 11.28
C ILE A 195 -7.58 -3.96 12.17
N VAL A 196 -7.52 -2.72 11.65
CA VAL A 196 -8.14 -1.54 12.25
C VAL A 196 -9.09 -0.92 11.23
N ILE A 197 -10.35 -0.78 11.61
CA ILE A 197 -11.42 -0.23 10.78
C ILE A 197 -11.57 1.27 11.05
N GLY A 198 -11.78 2.06 10.00
CA GLY A 198 -12.02 3.49 10.07
C GLY A 198 -13.18 3.94 9.17
N ALA A 199 -13.75 5.09 9.48
CA ALA A 199 -14.82 5.74 8.73
C ALA A 199 -14.27 6.41 7.45
N GLY A 200 -13.76 5.59 6.53
CA GLY A 200 -13.02 5.98 5.34
C GLY A 200 -11.55 6.26 5.61
N ALA A 201 -10.78 6.41 4.52
CA ALA A 201 -9.34 6.60 4.59
C ALA A 201 -8.91 7.83 5.41
N GLN A 202 -9.70 8.89 5.37
CA GLN A 202 -9.39 10.15 6.08
C GLN A 202 -9.37 9.99 7.60
N ASP A 203 -10.27 9.17 8.18
CA ASP A 203 -10.23 8.84 9.61
C ASP A 203 -8.92 8.11 9.95
N LEU A 204 -8.52 7.16 9.12
CA LEU A 204 -7.28 6.41 9.31
C LEU A 204 -6.02 7.27 9.15
N TYR A 205 -6.01 8.30 8.29
CA TYR A 205 -4.89 9.24 8.21
C TYR A 205 -4.66 9.96 9.54
N GLY A 206 -5.74 10.41 10.20
CA GLY A 206 -5.65 11.00 11.53
C GLY A 206 -5.15 10.04 12.59
N VAL A 207 -5.61 8.79 12.54
CA VAL A 207 -5.14 7.71 13.43
C VAL A 207 -3.65 7.42 13.21
N LEU A 208 -3.18 7.38 11.96
CA LEU A 208 -1.78 7.14 11.63
C LEU A 208 -0.86 8.24 12.16
N VAL A 209 -1.25 9.52 12.02
CA VAL A 209 -0.48 10.64 12.58
C VAL A 209 -0.39 10.52 14.11
N GLN A 210 -1.50 10.17 14.76
CA GLN A 210 -1.49 9.98 16.20
C GLN A 210 -0.68 8.75 16.62
N LEU A 211 -0.74 7.64 15.87
CA LEU A 211 -0.03 6.39 16.17
C LEU A 211 1.48 6.56 15.99
N LEU A 212 1.89 7.15 14.87
CA LEU A 212 3.30 7.21 14.49
C LEU A 212 4.03 8.43 15.07
N GLY A 213 3.31 9.49 15.41
CA GLY A 213 3.85 10.71 16.01
C GLY A 213 3.71 11.94 15.10
N ARG A 214 3.17 13.03 15.65
CA ARG A 214 2.95 14.30 14.92
C ARG A 214 4.26 15.02 14.58
N GLU A 215 5.28 14.82 15.38
CA GLU A 215 6.62 15.40 15.24
C GLU A 215 7.42 14.80 14.07
N ARG A 216 6.88 13.74 13.45
CA ARG A 216 7.53 13.04 12.36
C ARG A 216 7.21 13.69 11.02
N THR A 217 8.15 13.56 10.09
CA THR A 217 7.94 14.00 8.71
C THR A 217 7.35 12.87 7.88
N PHE A 218 6.20 13.15 7.27
CA PHE A 218 5.51 12.28 6.33
C PHE A 218 5.87 12.66 4.90
N ALA A 219 6.41 11.73 4.16
CA ALA A 219 6.62 11.86 2.72
C ALA A 219 5.38 11.36 1.99
N VAL A 220 4.88 12.14 1.04
CA VAL A 220 3.78 11.78 0.16
C VAL A 220 4.21 11.92 -1.30
N GLU A 221 3.59 11.19 -2.19
CA GLU A 221 3.84 11.27 -3.63
C GLU A 221 3.48 12.65 -4.19
N ASN A 222 4.30 13.15 -5.13
CA ASN A 222 4.07 14.42 -5.84
C ASN A 222 4.43 14.27 -7.35
N PRO A 223 3.44 14.25 -8.28
CA PRO A 223 2.01 14.41 -8.02
C PRO A 223 1.41 13.26 -7.22
N GLY A 224 0.38 13.53 -6.44
CA GLY A 224 -0.29 12.57 -5.57
C GLY A 224 -1.71 13.01 -5.22
N TYR A 225 -2.36 12.29 -4.33
CA TYR A 225 -3.73 12.60 -3.89
C TYR A 225 -3.74 13.86 -3.00
N PRO A 226 -4.34 15.00 -3.45
CA PRO A 226 -4.23 16.27 -2.73
C PRO A 226 -4.82 16.23 -1.33
N ALA A 227 -5.93 15.49 -1.14
CA ALA A 227 -6.59 15.40 0.15
C ALA A 227 -5.74 14.65 1.20
N LEU A 228 -4.88 13.71 0.79
CA LEU A 228 -3.95 13.02 1.68
C LEU A 228 -2.99 14.00 2.35
N ARG A 229 -2.33 14.86 1.54
CA ARG A 229 -1.42 15.88 2.04
C ARG A 229 -2.13 16.83 3.00
N ALA A 230 -3.28 17.37 2.58
CA ALA A 230 -4.07 18.28 3.39
C ALA A 230 -4.49 17.67 4.73
N HIS A 231 -4.89 16.39 4.75
CA HIS A 231 -5.25 15.70 6.01
C HIS A 231 -4.08 15.53 6.96
N TYR A 232 -2.91 15.19 6.46
CA TYR A 232 -1.71 15.09 7.30
C TYR A 232 -1.31 16.43 7.89
N GLU A 233 -1.31 17.50 7.07
CA GLU A 233 -1.02 18.86 7.51
C GLU A 233 -2.04 19.36 8.54
N LEU A 234 -3.34 19.13 8.31
CA LEU A 234 -4.42 19.45 9.27
C LEU A 234 -4.32 18.65 10.58
N SER A 235 -3.77 17.45 10.52
CA SER A 235 -3.50 16.63 11.72
C SER A 235 -2.24 17.07 12.47
N GLY A 236 -1.54 18.10 11.98
CA GLY A 236 -0.37 18.69 12.60
C GLY A 236 0.95 17.98 12.26
N ALA A 237 0.99 17.13 11.23
CA ALA A 237 2.21 16.50 10.76
C ALA A 237 2.99 17.39 9.79
N HIS A 238 4.31 17.25 9.78
CA HIS A 238 5.16 17.83 8.73
C HIS A 238 5.06 16.97 7.47
N VAL A 239 4.80 17.58 6.30
CA VAL A 239 4.62 16.84 5.04
C VAL A 239 5.59 17.32 3.98
N VAL A 240 6.28 16.38 3.33
CA VAL A 240 7.14 16.63 2.17
C VAL A 240 6.62 15.87 0.96
N GLY A 241 6.64 16.52 -0.22
CA GLY A 241 6.30 15.88 -1.49
C GLY A 241 7.53 15.23 -2.10
N ILE A 242 7.41 13.97 -2.49
CA ILE A 242 8.48 13.22 -3.17
C ILE A 242 8.08 13.03 -4.62
N PRO A 243 8.96 13.36 -5.59
CA PRO A 243 8.68 13.16 -7.01
C PRO A 243 8.31 11.72 -7.36
N VAL A 244 7.45 11.57 -8.34
CA VAL A 244 7.06 10.29 -8.92
C VAL A 244 7.51 10.25 -10.38
N ASP A 245 8.19 9.19 -10.78
CA ASP A 245 8.56 8.89 -12.15
C ASP A 245 7.78 7.66 -12.69
N GLU A 246 8.16 7.15 -13.86
CA GLU A 246 7.53 5.97 -14.47
C GLU A 246 7.69 4.70 -13.61
N SER A 247 8.68 4.65 -12.74
CA SER A 247 8.95 3.54 -11.80
C SER A 247 8.31 3.72 -10.42
N GLY A 248 7.57 4.82 -10.19
CA GLY A 248 6.93 5.15 -8.92
C GLY A 248 7.68 6.23 -8.13
N LEU A 249 7.46 6.28 -6.82
CA LEU A 249 8.06 7.25 -5.89
C LEU A 249 9.59 7.20 -5.91
N ASP A 250 10.28 8.35 -6.03
CA ASP A 250 11.75 8.44 -6.07
C ASP A 250 12.36 8.19 -4.67
N VAL A 251 12.96 7.02 -4.51
CA VAL A 251 13.57 6.59 -3.23
C VAL A 251 14.84 7.38 -2.91
N ALA A 252 15.58 7.87 -3.90
CA ALA A 252 16.77 8.69 -3.65
C ALA A 252 16.39 10.04 -3.01
N THR A 253 15.39 10.72 -3.57
CA THR A 253 14.82 11.94 -2.97
C THR A 253 14.19 11.67 -1.60
N LEU A 254 13.47 10.55 -1.44
CA LEU A 254 12.93 10.15 -0.14
C LEU A 254 14.03 9.96 0.89
N ARG A 255 15.15 9.33 0.54
CA ARG A 255 16.31 9.13 1.40
C ARG A 255 16.91 10.47 1.85
N ALA A 256 17.04 11.42 0.92
CA ALA A 256 17.58 12.76 1.19
C ALA A 256 16.63 13.64 2.04
N SER A 257 15.32 13.44 1.94
CA SER A 257 14.31 14.25 2.61
C SER A 257 14.27 14.10 4.13
N LYS A 258 14.96 13.14 4.70
CA LYS A 258 14.92 12.78 6.14
C LYS A 258 13.52 12.39 6.65
N ALA A 259 12.54 12.20 5.78
CA ALA A 259 11.22 11.70 6.18
C ALA A 259 11.35 10.30 6.78
N SER A 260 10.60 10.07 7.85
CA SER A 260 10.61 8.79 8.56
C SER A 260 9.37 7.94 8.24
N ILE A 261 8.40 8.51 7.53
CA ILE A 261 7.18 7.82 7.10
C ILE A 261 6.97 8.15 5.64
N ALA A 262 6.80 7.12 4.80
CA ALA A 262 6.47 7.28 3.39
C ALA A 262 5.07 6.73 3.14
N HIS A 263 4.17 7.54 2.56
CA HIS A 263 2.85 7.10 2.11
C HIS A 263 2.85 7.10 0.59
N CYS A 264 2.63 5.94 0.00
CA CYS A 264 2.67 5.73 -1.45
C CYS A 264 1.65 4.68 -1.90
N SER A 265 1.33 4.68 -3.20
CA SER A 265 0.42 3.73 -3.85
C SER A 265 1.17 2.88 -4.88
N PRO A 266 1.91 1.84 -4.45
CA PRO A 266 2.84 1.11 -5.32
C PRO A 266 2.17 0.30 -6.42
N ALA A 267 0.92 -0.13 -6.22
CA ALA A 267 0.19 -0.94 -7.18
C ALA A 267 -0.42 -0.10 -8.30
N HIS A 268 -0.86 1.13 -7.97
CA HIS A 268 -1.52 2.02 -8.91
C HIS A 268 -1.45 3.46 -8.41
N GLN A 269 -0.42 4.18 -8.81
CA GLN A 269 -0.15 5.55 -8.37
C GLN A 269 -1.22 6.53 -8.89
N PHE A 270 -1.73 7.37 -8.01
CA PHE A 270 -2.63 8.44 -8.40
C PHE A 270 -1.88 9.79 -8.47
N PRO A 271 -2.01 10.60 -9.55
CA PRO A 271 -2.92 10.39 -10.70
C PRO A 271 -2.27 9.76 -11.92
N THR A 272 -0.99 9.39 -11.88
CA THR A 272 -0.21 8.99 -13.07
C THR A 272 -0.61 7.62 -13.61
N GLY A 273 -1.18 6.75 -12.76
CA GLY A 273 -1.46 5.35 -13.10
C GLY A 273 -0.20 4.48 -13.16
N SER A 274 0.97 5.02 -12.79
CA SER A 274 2.21 4.26 -12.81
C SER A 274 2.19 3.14 -11.76
N VAL A 275 2.90 2.07 -12.09
CA VAL A 275 3.08 0.92 -11.22
C VAL A 275 4.52 0.91 -10.73
N MET A 276 4.73 0.88 -9.41
CA MET A 276 6.07 0.86 -8.85
C MET A 276 6.80 -0.42 -9.26
N SER A 277 7.97 -0.25 -9.91
CA SER A 277 8.79 -1.35 -10.38
C SER A 277 9.34 -2.20 -9.23
N ALA A 278 9.67 -3.47 -9.50
CA ALA A 278 10.25 -4.36 -8.49
C ALA A 278 11.55 -3.80 -7.90
N VAL A 279 12.39 -3.18 -8.72
CA VAL A 279 13.62 -2.52 -8.27
C VAL A 279 13.30 -1.44 -7.25
N ARG A 280 12.36 -0.55 -7.59
CA ARG A 280 11.94 0.56 -6.72
C ARG A 280 11.30 0.07 -5.41
N ARG A 281 10.55 -1.03 -5.45
CA ARG A 281 9.97 -1.69 -4.26
C ARG A 281 11.05 -2.21 -3.32
N HIS A 282 12.09 -2.85 -3.87
CA HIS A 282 13.22 -3.33 -3.08
C HIS A 282 14.01 -2.16 -2.47
N GLU A 283 14.32 -1.12 -3.25
CA GLU A 283 14.98 0.10 -2.74
C GLU A 283 14.22 0.72 -1.57
N LEU A 284 12.88 0.78 -1.68
CA LEU A 284 12.02 1.34 -0.64
C LEU A 284 12.01 0.48 0.63
N LEU A 285 11.94 -0.85 0.48
CA LEU A 285 12.03 -1.79 1.61
C LEU A 285 13.41 -1.77 2.26
N ASP A 286 14.48 -1.65 1.46
CA ASP A 286 15.85 -1.57 2.00
C ASP A 286 16.06 -0.27 2.76
N LEU A 287 15.47 0.85 2.33
CA LEU A 287 15.53 2.12 3.05
C LEU A 287 15.00 2.01 4.49
N VAL A 288 13.92 1.26 4.71
CA VAL A 288 13.36 1.06 6.07
C VAL A 288 14.15 0.01 6.86
N ARG A 289 14.73 -0.99 6.19
CA ARG A 289 15.61 -2.00 6.81
C ARG A 289 16.92 -1.41 7.33
N GLU A 290 17.55 -0.54 6.55
CA GLU A 290 18.77 0.17 6.92
C GLU A 290 18.58 1.00 8.20
N ALA A 291 17.48 1.75 8.27
CA ALA A 291 17.14 2.53 9.45
C ALA A 291 16.99 1.63 10.70
N SER A 292 16.32 0.49 10.57
CA SER A 292 16.14 -0.44 11.69
C SER A 292 17.45 -1.05 12.20
N LYS A 293 18.40 -1.33 11.30
CA LYS A 293 19.74 -1.81 11.69
C LYS A 293 20.53 -0.74 12.44
N GLN A 294 20.53 0.50 11.96
CA GLN A 294 21.21 1.63 12.62
C GLN A 294 20.65 1.88 14.01
N ASP A 295 19.32 1.73 14.20
CA ASP A 295 18.65 1.86 15.50
C ASP A 295 19.15 0.79 16.48
N THR A 296 19.30 -0.45 16.03
CA THR A 296 19.73 -1.56 16.88
C THR A 296 21.17 -1.36 17.35
N PHE A 297 22.09 -0.96 16.47
CA PHE A 297 23.48 -0.71 16.81
C PHE A 297 23.65 0.49 17.76
N ARG A 298 23.01 1.62 17.49
CA ARG A 298 23.09 2.83 18.33
C ARG A 298 22.45 2.65 19.70
N ASN A 299 21.36 1.88 19.79
CA ASN A 299 20.70 1.55 21.07
C ASN A 299 21.56 0.64 21.96
N ALA A 300 22.40 -0.23 21.35
CA ALA A 300 23.33 -1.07 22.10
C ALA A 300 24.51 -0.25 22.68
N GLU A 301 24.94 0.82 22.00
CA GLU A 301 26.08 1.64 22.39
C GLU A 301 25.72 2.77 23.37
N ARG A 302 24.47 3.29 23.34
CA ARG A 302 24.04 4.44 24.15
C ARG A 302 22.57 4.30 24.60
N PRO A 303 22.27 3.58 25.66
CA PRO A 303 20.88 3.36 26.12
C PRO A 303 20.17 4.62 26.63
N ASP A 304 20.90 5.68 27.01
CA ASP A 304 20.36 6.87 27.68
C ASP A 304 20.06 8.08 26.77
N VAL A 305 20.26 7.94 25.44
CA VAL A 305 20.09 9.09 24.53
C VAL A 305 18.61 9.25 24.14
N LYS A 306 18.03 10.45 24.46
CA LYS A 306 16.65 10.83 24.09
C LYS A 306 16.41 10.93 22.58
N ASP A 307 17.44 11.11 21.76
CA ASP A 307 17.39 11.16 20.29
C ASP A 307 17.60 9.75 19.68
N ARG A 308 16.67 8.85 19.93
CA ARG A 308 16.64 7.55 19.22
C ARG A 308 16.29 7.81 17.76
N PRO A 309 17.04 7.29 16.78
CA PRO A 309 16.60 7.33 15.41
C PRO A 309 15.22 6.64 15.31
N LEU A 310 14.26 7.34 14.76
CA LEU A 310 12.88 6.86 14.70
C LEU A 310 12.77 5.78 13.62
N LYS A 311 12.32 4.58 13.99
CA LYS A 311 12.01 3.52 13.02
C LYS A 311 11.23 4.10 11.83
N ARG A 312 11.65 3.81 10.60
CA ARG A 312 10.93 4.23 9.39
C ARG A 312 9.76 3.32 9.11
N TYR A 313 8.68 3.90 8.57
CA TYR A 313 7.50 3.17 8.15
C TYR A 313 7.10 3.52 6.72
N ILE A 314 6.53 2.55 6.04
CA ILE A 314 5.84 2.73 4.77
C ILE A 314 4.34 2.55 5.02
N ILE A 315 3.52 3.45 4.50
CA ILE A 315 2.07 3.27 4.41
C ILE A 315 1.79 2.97 2.95
N GLU A 316 1.39 1.73 2.68
CA GLU A 316 1.01 1.25 1.35
C GLU A 316 -0.49 1.44 1.16
N ASP A 317 -0.89 2.40 0.32
CA ASP A 317 -2.29 2.67 -0.03
C ASP A 317 -2.67 1.90 -1.30
N ASP A 318 -3.48 0.86 -1.14
CA ASP A 318 -3.91 -0.07 -2.18
C ASP A 318 -5.42 0.11 -2.47
N TYR A 319 -5.80 1.36 -2.76
CA TYR A 319 -7.17 1.89 -2.74
C TYR A 319 -8.12 1.28 -3.78
N ASP A 320 -7.63 0.59 -4.80
CA ASP A 320 -8.43 0.06 -5.93
C ASP A 320 -8.11 -1.41 -6.27
N SER A 321 -7.62 -2.16 -5.32
CA SER A 321 -7.14 -3.54 -5.49
C SER A 321 -8.20 -4.54 -5.95
N GLU A 322 -9.48 -4.25 -5.76
CA GLU A 322 -10.59 -5.06 -6.24
C GLU A 322 -10.81 -4.96 -7.75
N PHE A 323 -10.28 -3.90 -8.40
CA PHE A 323 -10.39 -3.74 -9.84
C PHE A 323 -9.31 -4.52 -10.58
N ARG A 324 -9.71 -5.62 -11.20
CA ARG A 324 -8.83 -6.44 -12.03
C ARG A 324 -8.96 -6.03 -13.49
N MET A 325 -8.08 -5.14 -13.94
CA MET A 325 -8.09 -4.69 -15.35
C MET A 325 -7.59 -5.79 -16.29
N ARG A 326 -6.34 -6.19 -16.17
CA ARG A 326 -5.71 -7.29 -16.93
C ARG A 326 -4.54 -7.86 -16.12
N GLY A 327 -4.41 -9.17 -16.09
CA GLY A 327 -3.33 -9.85 -15.37
C GLY A 327 -3.62 -10.08 -13.89
N ARG A 328 -2.59 -10.56 -13.18
CA ARG A 328 -2.65 -10.79 -11.75
C ARG A 328 -2.35 -9.50 -10.99
N PRO A 329 -3.01 -9.28 -9.86
CA PRO A 329 -2.63 -8.18 -8.96
C PRO A 329 -1.16 -8.29 -8.55
N ILE A 330 -0.45 -7.18 -8.56
CA ILE A 330 0.91 -7.12 -8.07
C ILE A 330 0.91 -7.32 -6.56
N PRO A 331 1.76 -8.22 -6.00
CA PRO A 331 1.80 -8.47 -4.58
C PRO A 331 2.08 -7.18 -3.79
N PRO A 332 1.36 -6.93 -2.68
CA PRO A 332 1.62 -5.78 -1.82
C PRO A 332 3.04 -5.77 -1.25
N LEU A 333 3.58 -4.58 -0.97
CA LEU A 333 4.84 -4.41 -0.24
C LEU A 333 4.76 -5.05 1.15
N PHE A 334 3.60 -4.97 1.79
CA PHE A 334 3.33 -5.58 3.09
C PHE A 334 3.72 -7.07 3.14
N MET A 335 3.48 -7.81 2.05
CA MET A 335 3.85 -9.23 1.96
C MET A 335 5.36 -9.48 1.82
N GLN A 336 6.11 -8.48 1.36
CA GLN A 336 7.57 -8.56 1.16
C GLN A 336 8.34 -8.03 2.37
N ASP A 337 7.63 -7.39 3.30
CA ASP A 337 8.22 -6.81 4.50
C ASP A 337 8.44 -7.86 5.58
N THR A 338 9.70 -8.10 5.92
CA THR A 338 10.12 -9.01 7.01
C THR A 338 10.41 -8.28 8.31
N GLN A 339 10.35 -6.94 8.33
CA GLN A 339 10.75 -6.12 9.48
C GLN A 339 9.57 -5.49 10.23
N GLY A 340 8.35 -5.69 9.74
CA GLY A 340 7.14 -5.06 10.30
C GLY A 340 7.21 -3.53 10.23
N SER A 341 7.60 -3.02 9.06
CA SER A 341 7.74 -1.59 8.77
C SER A 341 6.71 -1.09 7.78
N VAL A 342 5.93 -1.98 7.15
CA VAL A 342 4.87 -1.63 6.22
C VAL A 342 3.52 -1.73 6.91
N ILE A 343 2.71 -0.66 6.77
CA ILE A 343 1.30 -0.60 7.13
C ILE A 343 0.53 -0.66 5.83
N TYR A 344 -0.34 -1.63 5.66
CA TYR A 344 -1.19 -1.73 4.47
C TYR A 344 -2.51 -1.02 4.72
N MET A 345 -3.00 -0.26 3.73
CA MET A 345 -4.31 0.40 3.76
C MET A 345 -5.14 0.07 2.52
N ASN A 346 -6.45 0.01 2.71
CA ASN A 346 -7.42 -0.07 1.62
C ASN A 346 -8.77 0.56 2.04
N THR A 347 -9.63 0.83 1.05
CA THR A 347 -10.93 1.43 1.26
C THR A 347 -12.01 0.77 0.39
N PHE A 348 -13.12 0.41 0.98
CA PHE A 348 -14.30 -0.07 0.25
C PHE A 348 -15.07 1.06 -0.48
N THR A 349 -14.78 2.33 -0.16
CA THR A 349 -15.44 3.47 -0.82
C THR A 349 -15.16 3.48 -2.33
N ARG A 350 -13.99 3.03 -2.77
CA ARG A 350 -13.66 2.99 -4.19
C ARG A 350 -14.36 1.85 -4.92
N SER A 351 -14.50 0.69 -4.29
CA SER A 351 -15.12 -0.50 -4.90
C SER A 351 -16.64 -0.52 -4.74
N LEU A 352 -17.19 -0.03 -3.63
CA LEU A 352 -18.61 -0.09 -3.32
C LEU A 352 -19.33 1.29 -3.36
N GLY A 353 -18.62 2.36 -3.72
CA GLY A 353 -19.14 3.71 -3.71
C GLY A 353 -19.32 4.28 -2.29
N SER A 354 -20.03 5.41 -2.19
CA SER A 354 -20.26 6.08 -0.91
C SER A 354 -21.27 5.38 0.02
N VAL A 355 -21.84 4.26 -0.42
CA VAL A 355 -22.75 3.42 0.39
C VAL A 355 -22.00 2.89 1.62
N PHE A 356 -20.74 2.48 1.44
CA PHE A 356 -19.88 2.05 2.53
C PHE A 356 -18.66 2.97 2.65
N ARG A 357 -18.73 3.92 3.56
CA ARG A 357 -17.57 4.77 3.91
C ARG A 357 -16.67 4.07 4.91
N ILE A 358 -16.21 2.87 4.56
CA ILE A 358 -15.37 2.04 5.40
C ILE A 358 -14.01 1.87 4.71
N ALA A 359 -12.97 2.13 5.49
CA ALA A 359 -11.59 1.80 5.15
C ALA A 359 -10.98 0.95 6.27
N TYR A 360 -9.89 0.30 5.98
CA TYR A 360 -9.16 -0.46 6.97
C TYR A 360 -7.65 -0.36 6.76
N MET A 361 -6.90 -0.61 7.83
CA MET A 361 -5.46 -0.80 7.74
C MET A 361 -5.06 -2.12 8.42
N VAL A 362 -3.99 -2.72 7.92
CA VAL A 362 -3.35 -3.88 8.50
C VAL A 362 -2.07 -3.40 9.17
N LEU A 363 -2.06 -3.43 10.49
CA LEU A 363 -0.89 -3.04 11.28
C LEU A 363 0.10 -4.19 11.38
N PRO A 364 1.39 -3.94 11.23
CA PRO A 364 2.40 -4.93 11.59
C PRO A 364 2.35 -5.22 13.09
N PRO A 365 2.65 -6.46 13.54
CA PRO A 365 2.52 -6.89 14.94
C PRO A 365 3.19 -5.94 15.94
N GLN A 366 4.30 -5.33 15.57
CA GLN A 366 5.07 -4.42 16.43
C GLN A 366 4.31 -3.12 16.78
N LEU A 367 3.32 -2.72 15.97
CA LEU A 367 2.50 -1.54 16.24
C LEU A 367 1.23 -1.84 17.03
N LEU A 368 0.86 -3.11 17.22
CA LEU A 368 -0.40 -3.48 17.88
C LEU A 368 -0.42 -3.05 19.35
N THR A 369 0.67 -3.27 20.09
CA THR A 369 0.77 -2.85 21.48
C THR A 369 0.63 -1.34 21.61
N ALA A 370 1.41 -0.59 20.81
CA ALA A 370 1.34 0.87 20.81
C ALA A 370 -0.05 1.39 20.40
N PHE A 371 -0.71 0.71 19.44
CA PHE A 371 -2.07 1.07 19.04
C PHE A 371 -3.06 0.83 20.20
N ASN A 372 -3.04 -0.34 20.81
CA ASN A 372 -3.97 -0.68 21.88
C ASN A 372 -3.81 0.24 23.09
N GLU A 373 -2.58 0.58 23.48
CA GLU A 373 -2.31 1.50 24.58
C GLU A 373 -2.77 2.93 24.25
N ARG A 374 -2.43 3.44 23.07
CA ARG A 374 -2.71 4.82 22.69
C ARG A 374 -4.16 5.09 22.38
N PHE A 375 -4.86 4.10 21.84
CA PHE A 375 -6.25 4.20 21.40
C PHE A 375 -7.23 3.41 22.28
N MET A 376 -6.87 3.08 23.51
CA MET A 376 -7.73 2.32 24.44
C MET A 376 -9.09 3.01 24.67
N ALA A 377 -9.11 4.34 24.67
CA ALA A 377 -10.34 5.13 24.86
C ALA A 377 -11.05 5.51 23.54
N ARG A 378 -10.48 5.13 22.36
CA ARG A 378 -11.11 5.41 21.07
C ARG A 378 -12.20 4.38 20.78
N ALA A 379 -13.40 4.84 20.41
CA ALA A 379 -14.39 4.01 19.76
C ALA A 379 -14.14 3.95 18.25
N CYS A 380 -14.45 2.84 17.59
CA CYS A 380 -14.50 2.79 16.13
C CYS A 380 -15.59 3.74 15.63
N MET A 381 -15.24 4.59 14.66
CA MET A 381 -16.16 5.62 14.13
C MET A 381 -17.22 5.07 13.17
N VAL A 382 -17.11 3.81 12.77
CA VAL A 382 -18.09 3.12 11.90
C VAL A 382 -19.18 2.50 12.77
N GLY A 383 -20.45 2.73 12.43
CA GLY A 383 -21.58 2.17 13.16
C GLY A 383 -21.58 0.63 13.16
N ALA A 384 -21.99 0.03 14.27
CA ALA A 384 -22.02 -1.41 14.43
C ALA A 384 -22.84 -2.12 13.35
N LEU A 385 -23.96 -1.53 12.95
CA LEU A 385 -24.83 -2.07 11.91
C LEU A 385 -24.13 -2.09 10.56
N GLU A 386 -23.49 -0.97 10.17
CA GLU A 386 -22.75 -0.86 8.91
C GLU A 386 -21.58 -1.86 8.83
N GLN A 387 -20.89 -2.07 9.94
CA GLN A 387 -19.83 -3.05 10.01
C GLN A 387 -20.35 -4.48 9.79
N LEU A 388 -21.45 -4.83 10.42
CA LEU A 388 -22.06 -6.16 10.28
C LEU A 388 -22.65 -6.38 8.88
N GLU A 389 -23.25 -5.34 8.28
CA GLU A 389 -23.74 -5.38 6.91
C GLU A 389 -22.60 -5.62 5.92
N LEU A 390 -21.50 -4.86 6.03
CA LEU A 390 -20.35 -5.05 5.15
C LEU A 390 -19.72 -6.43 5.33
N ALA A 391 -19.54 -6.91 6.58
CA ALA A 391 -18.99 -8.24 6.84
C ALA A 391 -19.78 -9.32 6.10
N ARG A 392 -21.10 -9.29 6.18
CA ARG A 392 -21.99 -10.22 5.48
C ARG A 392 -21.99 -10.05 3.97
N PHE A 393 -21.88 -8.80 3.50
CA PHE A 393 -21.88 -8.48 2.08
C PHE A 393 -20.61 -9.04 1.38
N ILE A 394 -19.44 -8.88 1.97
CA ILE A 394 -18.17 -9.35 1.37
C ILE A 394 -17.95 -10.86 1.51
N THR A 395 -18.72 -11.54 2.36
CA THR A 395 -18.68 -13.01 2.52
C THR A 395 -19.81 -13.73 1.80
N SER A 396 -20.74 -13.02 1.14
CA SER A 396 -21.87 -13.58 0.37
C SER A 396 -21.52 -13.83 -1.12
#